data_16fc14dac7fc8d77e7f0fdec775feac5
#
_entry.id   16fc14dac7fc8d77e7f0fdec775feac5
#
_cell.length_a   1.000
_cell.length_b   1.000
_cell.length_c   1.000
_cell.angle_alpha   90.00
_cell.angle_beta   90.00
_cell.angle_gamma   90.00
#
_symmetry.space_group_name_H-M   'P 1'
#
loop_
_entity.id
_entity.type
_entity.pdbx_description
1 polymer ?
#
loop_
_entity_poly.entity_id
_entity_poly.type
_entity_poly.pdbx_seq_one_letter_code
_entity_poly.pdbx_strand_id
1 'polypeptide(L)'
;GIAYRFYSTAKGDTYIYSETADYNFGTDRTAWLAYTTNKEKPYAMAFQNIYHHTALGNAHDQAAFLPATVDCGVAKVTLLETDVVSYPGMFVRANGGQLKAEFAPYPKTMDYYRWRGMSYVKETEAYIARHTGAHSYPWRILAVTEDDTQMPVNNLVYALARENKIGATDWIKPGKVAWDWWNDWNLRGVGFVAGINFDTYKYYIDFAAAHGLEYIILDEGWYDSNKANIMQPIEAIRLPELIAYANSKN
;
A
#
# COMPACT_ATOMS: atom_id res chain seq x y z
N GLY A 1 3.84 -13.70 -18.91
CA GLY A 1 3.13 -12.44 -18.74
C GLY A 1 3.41 -11.45 -19.86
N ILE A 2 2.66 -10.36 -19.88
CA ILE A 2 2.81 -9.24 -20.82
C ILE A 2 2.91 -7.97 -19.99
N ALA A 3 3.80 -7.06 -20.41
CA ALA A 3 3.88 -5.73 -19.81
C ALA A 3 4.09 -4.67 -20.89
N TYR A 4 3.52 -3.50 -20.67
CA TYR A 4 3.70 -2.34 -21.54
C TYR A 4 3.71 -1.05 -20.73
N ARG A 5 4.30 -0.01 -21.28
CA ARG A 5 4.22 1.35 -20.76
C ARG A 5 4.28 2.35 -21.88
N PHE A 6 3.79 3.54 -21.62
CA PHE A 6 3.96 4.68 -22.51
C PHE A 6 5.26 5.43 -22.18
N TYR A 7 5.73 6.18 -23.15
CA TYR A 7 6.88 7.05 -23.01
C TYR A 7 6.61 8.36 -23.76
N SER A 8 6.86 9.50 -23.13
CA SER A 8 6.79 10.82 -23.73
C SER A 8 8.17 11.36 -24.04
N THR A 9 8.37 11.88 -25.25
CA THR A 9 9.57 12.61 -25.67
C THR A 9 9.40 14.13 -25.62
N ALA A 10 8.30 14.62 -25.04
CA ALA A 10 8.02 16.04 -24.92
C ALA A 10 9.16 16.78 -24.22
N LYS A 11 9.44 18.01 -24.65
CA LYS A 11 10.52 18.84 -24.06
C LYS A 11 10.00 19.86 -23.05
N GLY A 12 8.72 20.18 -23.07
CA GLY A 12 8.07 21.16 -22.18
C GLY A 12 7.13 20.51 -21.20
N ASP A 13 6.28 21.33 -20.59
CA ASP A 13 5.24 20.90 -19.68
C ASP A 13 4.18 20.11 -20.42
N THR A 14 3.82 18.97 -19.85
CA THR A 14 2.85 18.02 -20.40
C THR A 14 1.83 17.69 -19.35
N TYR A 15 0.54 17.77 -19.72
CA TYR A 15 -0.60 17.45 -18.90
C TYR A 15 -1.29 16.22 -19.46
N ILE A 16 -1.52 15.21 -18.62
CA ILE A 16 -2.18 13.97 -18.97
C ILE A 16 -3.61 14.02 -18.43
N TYR A 17 -4.57 14.08 -19.32
CA TYR A 17 -5.98 14.19 -18.94
C TYR A 17 -6.63 12.84 -18.69
N SER A 18 -6.18 11.80 -19.37
CA SER A 18 -6.68 10.43 -19.21
C SER A 18 -5.67 9.40 -19.72
N GLU A 19 -5.81 8.18 -19.25
CA GLU A 19 -5.16 6.99 -19.81
C GLU A 19 -6.24 5.93 -20.05
N THR A 20 -6.18 5.28 -21.21
CA THR A 20 -7.00 4.12 -21.51
C THR A 20 -6.17 2.86 -21.35
N ALA A 21 -6.59 2.01 -20.42
CA ALA A 21 -6.02 0.68 -20.19
C ALA A 21 -7.19 -0.28 -19.90
N ASP A 22 -7.86 -0.70 -20.98
CA ASP A 22 -9.06 -1.53 -20.91
C ASP A 22 -8.71 -2.98 -21.27
N TYR A 23 -9.15 -3.91 -20.43
CA TYR A 23 -8.86 -5.34 -20.56
C TYR A 23 -10.17 -6.10 -20.74
N ASN A 24 -10.34 -6.77 -21.87
CA ASN A 24 -11.55 -7.52 -22.19
C ASN A 24 -11.36 -9.02 -21.96
N PHE A 25 -12.12 -9.58 -21.03
CA PHE A 25 -12.06 -10.99 -20.65
C PHE A 25 -13.33 -11.78 -21.00
N GLY A 26 -14.47 -11.09 -21.16
CA GLY A 26 -15.80 -11.71 -21.30
C GLY A 26 -16.61 -11.68 -20.02
N THR A 27 -17.92 -11.69 -20.15
CA THR A 27 -18.87 -11.51 -19.02
C THR A 27 -18.96 -12.70 -18.08
N ASP A 28 -18.67 -13.90 -18.57
CA ASP A 28 -18.72 -15.19 -17.88
C ASP A 28 -17.46 -15.50 -17.07
N ARG A 29 -16.37 -14.73 -17.28
CA ARG A 29 -15.12 -14.91 -16.53
C ARG A 29 -15.29 -14.43 -15.11
N THR A 30 -14.77 -15.21 -14.16
CA THR A 30 -14.75 -14.82 -12.74
C THR A 30 -13.51 -14.01 -12.40
N ALA A 31 -13.66 -13.10 -11.45
CA ALA A 31 -12.58 -12.25 -10.99
C ALA A 31 -12.56 -12.11 -9.47
N TRP A 32 -11.39 -11.87 -8.92
CA TRP A 32 -11.18 -11.44 -7.53
C TRP A 32 -10.91 -9.95 -7.54
N LEU A 33 -11.86 -9.17 -7.00
CA LEU A 33 -11.84 -7.71 -6.98
C LEU A 33 -11.97 -7.21 -5.54
N ALA A 34 -11.02 -6.40 -5.10
CA ALA A 34 -11.09 -5.69 -3.82
C ALA A 34 -11.56 -4.26 -4.07
N TYR A 35 -12.82 -3.99 -3.77
CA TYR A 35 -13.43 -2.68 -4.00
C TYR A 35 -12.96 -1.65 -2.98
N THR A 36 -12.90 -0.39 -3.40
CA THR A 36 -12.70 0.74 -2.50
C THR A 36 -13.83 0.81 -1.46
N THR A 37 -13.53 1.28 -0.25
CA THR A 37 -14.54 1.30 0.84
C THR A 37 -15.55 2.42 0.70
N ASN A 38 -15.25 3.45 -0.09
CA ASN A 38 -16.14 4.59 -0.33
C ASN A 38 -16.40 4.76 -1.82
N LYS A 39 -17.65 4.57 -2.23
CA LYS A 39 -18.05 4.66 -3.64
C LYS A 39 -17.98 6.09 -4.18
N GLU A 40 -18.26 7.09 -3.35
CA GLU A 40 -18.28 8.50 -3.76
C GLU A 40 -16.88 9.13 -3.77
N LYS A 41 -16.00 8.65 -2.88
CA LYS A 41 -14.61 9.13 -2.75
C LYS A 41 -13.64 7.95 -2.82
N PRO A 42 -13.58 7.25 -3.96
CA PRO A 42 -12.87 5.96 -4.05
C PRO A 42 -11.37 6.07 -3.79
N TYR A 43 -10.77 7.22 -4.05
CA TYR A 43 -9.31 7.42 -3.92
C TYR A 43 -8.88 8.03 -2.58
N ALA A 44 -9.82 8.29 -1.66
CA ALA A 44 -9.54 8.99 -0.41
C ALA A 44 -9.40 8.05 0.79
N MET A 45 -9.52 6.74 0.60
CA MET A 45 -9.56 5.74 1.67
C MET A 45 -8.38 4.78 1.59
N ALA A 46 -8.13 4.07 2.68
CA ALA A 46 -7.16 2.99 2.72
C ALA A 46 -7.54 1.86 1.75
N PHE A 47 -6.53 1.21 1.18
CA PHE A 47 -6.69 0.08 0.25
C PHE A 47 -6.76 -1.23 1.03
N GLN A 48 -7.75 -1.34 1.92
CA GLN A 48 -8.04 -2.51 2.74
C GLN A 48 -9.49 -2.93 2.51
N ASN A 49 -9.68 -4.08 1.90
CA ASN A 49 -10.99 -4.71 1.76
C ASN A 49 -10.81 -6.20 1.45
N ILE A 50 -11.87 -6.97 1.67
CA ILE A 50 -11.93 -8.37 1.24
C ILE A 50 -12.04 -8.44 -0.28
N TYR A 51 -11.50 -9.50 -0.86
CA TYR A 51 -11.69 -9.80 -2.28
C TYR A 51 -13.07 -10.44 -2.51
N HIS A 52 -13.82 -9.88 -3.44
CA HIS A 52 -15.06 -10.44 -3.92
C HIS A 52 -14.76 -11.33 -5.13
N HIS A 53 -15.10 -12.61 -5.04
CA HIS A 53 -15.01 -13.55 -6.15
C HIS A 53 -16.37 -13.56 -6.88
N THR A 54 -16.40 -13.03 -8.10
CA THR A 54 -17.65 -12.83 -8.86
C THR A 54 -17.41 -12.92 -10.36
N ALA A 55 -18.45 -13.27 -11.12
CA ALA A 55 -18.42 -13.13 -12.57
C ALA A 55 -18.34 -11.63 -12.95
N LEU A 56 -17.55 -11.28 -13.96
CA LEU A 56 -17.36 -9.88 -14.38
C LEU A 56 -18.68 -9.21 -14.78
N GLY A 57 -19.59 -9.96 -15.40
CA GLY A 57 -20.93 -9.46 -15.74
C GLY A 57 -21.80 -9.10 -14.54
N ASN A 58 -21.48 -9.61 -13.35
CA ASN A 58 -22.20 -9.38 -12.09
C ASN A 58 -21.38 -8.54 -11.10
N ALA A 59 -20.23 -8.05 -11.50
CA ALA A 59 -19.36 -7.26 -10.63
C ALA A 59 -20.01 -5.92 -10.25
N HIS A 60 -19.68 -5.41 -9.08
CA HIS A 60 -20.19 -4.12 -8.61
C HIS A 60 -19.68 -2.98 -9.49
N ASP A 61 -20.54 -2.01 -9.77
CA ASP A 61 -20.14 -0.73 -10.38
C ASP A 61 -19.43 0.15 -9.34
N GLN A 62 -18.20 -0.23 -9.05
CA GLN A 62 -17.34 0.43 -8.07
C GLN A 62 -15.87 0.20 -8.41
N ALA A 63 -15.03 1.19 -8.13
CA ALA A 63 -13.60 1.07 -8.31
C ALA A 63 -13.02 -0.02 -7.41
N ALA A 64 -12.16 -0.85 -7.98
CA ALA A 64 -11.36 -1.85 -7.27
C ALA A 64 -9.87 -1.52 -7.42
N PHE A 65 -9.09 -1.75 -6.37
CA PHE A 65 -7.66 -1.54 -6.42
C PHE A 65 -6.91 -2.79 -6.88
N LEU A 66 -5.68 -2.60 -7.33
CA LEU A 66 -4.80 -3.70 -7.70
C LEU A 66 -4.17 -4.37 -6.46
N PRO A 67 -3.81 -5.68 -6.55
CA PRO A 67 -3.96 -6.54 -7.73
C PRO A 67 -5.41 -6.95 -7.98
N ALA A 68 -5.78 -7.10 -9.25
CA ALA A 68 -7.06 -7.66 -9.66
C ALA A 68 -6.80 -8.90 -10.53
N THR A 69 -7.40 -10.03 -10.18
CA THR A 69 -7.15 -11.30 -10.86
C THR A 69 -8.42 -11.79 -11.58
N VAL A 70 -8.27 -12.24 -12.81
CA VAL A 70 -9.34 -12.82 -13.62
C VAL A 70 -8.98 -14.27 -13.97
N ASP A 71 -9.92 -15.18 -13.74
CA ASP A 71 -9.82 -16.57 -14.16
C ASP A 71 -10.30 -16.72 -15.61
N CYS A 72 -9.39 -17.06 -16.50
CA CYS A 72 -9.66 -17.30 -17.91
C CYS A 72 -9.87 -18.78 -18.23
N GLY A 73 -9.95 -19.66 -17.25
CA GLY A 73 -10.12 -21.12 -17.36
C GLY A 73 -8.79 -21.85 -17.51
N VAL A 74 -8.05 -21.60 -18.56
CA VAL A 74 -6.73 -22.23 -18.81
C VAL A 74 -5.58 -21.56 -18.07
N ALA A 75 -5.78 -20.32 -17.63
CA ALA A 75 -4.80 -19.54 -16.88
C ALA A 75 -5.54 -18.42 -16.14
N LYS A 76 -4.90 -17.90 -15.09
CA LYS A 76 -5.32 -16.66 -14.42
C LYS A 76 -4.46 -15.49 -14.89
N VAL A 77 -5.10 -14.34 -15.04
CA VAL A 77 -4.45 -13.08 -15.41
C VAL A 77 -4.59 -12.11 -14.25
N THR A 78 -3.46 -11.73 -13.66
CA THR A 78 -3.44 -10.73 -12.59
C THR A 78 -2.94 -9.41 -13.13
N LEU A 79 -3.76 -8.37 -12.98
CA LEU A 79 -3.38 -7.00 -13.32
C LEU A 79 -2.55 -6.41 -12.18
N LEU A 80 -1.40 -5.87 -12.56
CA LEU A 80 -0.42 -5.26 -11.66
C LEU A 80 0.16 -4.00 -12.32
N GLU A 81 0.87 -3.22 -11.52
CA GLU A 81 1.63 -2.07 -12.01
C GLU A 81 2.94 -1.92 -11.25
N THR A 82 3.90 -1.25 -11.84
CA THR A 82 5.14 -0.83 -11.16
C THR A 82 5.68 0.46 -11.77
N ASP A 83 6.67 1.04 -11.10
CA ASP A 83 7.31 2.29 -11.52
C ASP A 83 6.34 3.49 -11.51
N VAL A 84 5.43 3.51 -10.53
CA VAL A 84 4.43 4.56 -10.36
C VAL A 84 5.10 5.79 -9.75
N VAL A 85 5.68 6.62 -10.62
CA VAL A 85 6.41 7.83 -10.23
C VAL A 85 5.80 9.05 -10.88
N SER A 86 5.38 10.03 -10.06
CA SER A 86 4.69 11.24 -10.49
C SER A 86 3.45 10.96 -11.36
N TYR A 87 2.78 9.88 -11.06
CA TYR A 87 1.58 9.40 -11.75
C TYR A 87 0.64 8.71 -10.76
N PRO A 88 -0.69 8.77 -10.94
CA PRO A 88 -1.61 8.08 -10.04
C PRO A 88 -1.53 6.56 -10.24
N GLY A 89 -1.71 5.82 -9.14
CA GLY A 89 -1.92 4.38 -9.19
C GLY A 89 -3.20 4.01 -9.94
N MET A 90 -3.19 2.87 -10.62
CA MET A 90 -4.31 2.38 -11.40
C MET A 90 -5.33 1.67 -10.50
N PHE A 91 -6.59 2.06 -10.63
CA PHE A 91 -7.75 1.29 -10.19
C PHE A 91 -8.40 0.67 -11.41
N VAL A 92 -9.27 -0.30 -11.19
CA VAL A 92 -10.08 -0.90 -12.25
C VAL A 92 -11.56 -0.88 -11.87
N ARG A 93 -12.41 -0.73 -12.88
CA ARG A 93 -13.86 -0.85 -12.75
C ARG A 93 -14.37 -1.87 -13.75
N ALA A 94 -15.19 -2.80 -13.27
CA ALA A 94 -15.85 -3.75 -14.15
C ALA A 94 -16.95 -3.05 -14.98
N ASN A 95 -16.99 -3.36 -16.25
CA ASN A 95 -18.01 -2.89 -17.18
C ASN A 95 -18.35 -4.04 -18.15
N GLY A 96 -19.37 -4.82 -17.81
CA GLY A 96 -19.65 -6.08 -18.48
C GLY A 96 -18.47 -7.04 -18.35
N GLY A 97 -17.95 -7.54 -19.47
CA GLY A 97 -16.79 -8.44 -19.48
C GLY A 97 -15.42 -7.74 -19.48
N GLN A 98 -15.37 -6.44 -19.22
CA GLN A 98 -14.14 -5.64 -19.24
C GLN A 98 -13.77 -5.17 -17.83
N LEU A 99 -12.46 -5.02 -17.61
CA LEU A 99 -11.91 -4.20 -16.53
C LEU A 99 -11.33 -2.93 -17.16
N LYS A 100 -11.92 -1.78 -16.85
CA LYS A 100 -11.49 -0.46 -17.34
C LYS A 100 -10.64 0.22 -16.30
N ALA A 101 -9.53 0.82 -16.72
CA ALA A 101 -8.67 1.59 -15.81
C ALA A 101 -9.36 2.89 -15.37
N GLU A 102 -9.17 3.20 -14.09
CA GLU A 102 -9.55 4.48 -13.47
C GLU A 102 -8.36 5.07 -12.72
N PHE A 103 -8.27 6.39 -12.70
CA PHE A 103 -7.17 7.11 -12.08
C PHE A 103 -7.67 8.28 -11.24
N ALA A 104 -7.05 8.47 -10.09
CA ALA A 104 -7.31 9.64 -9.26
C ALA A 104 -6.91 10.92 -10.01
N PRO A 105 -7.76 11.97 -9.99
CA PRO A 105 -7.38 13.27 -10.53
C PRO A 105 -6.21 13.89 -9.74
N TYR A 106 -5.42 14.74 -10.41
CA TYR A 106 -4.29 15.41 -9.78
C TYR A 106 -4.76 16.34 -8.65
N PRO A 107 -4.10 16.33 -7.48
CA PRO A 107 -4.44 17.24 -6.37
C PRO A 107 -4.25 18.71 -6.76
N LYS A 108 -5.29 19.54 -6.53
CA LYS A 108 -5.25 20.99 -6.72
C LYS A 108 -5.01 21.72 -5.41
N THR A 109 -5.85 21.44 -4.42
CA THR A 109 -5.69 21.96 -3.06
C THR A 109 -5.71 20.83 -2.05
N MET A 110 -4.92 21.00 -1.00
CA MET A 110 -4.87 20.08 0.13
C MET A 110 -5.48 20.73 1.35
N ASP A 111 -6.10 19.92 2.22
CA ASP A 111 -6.53 20.31 3.54
C ASP A 111 -6.04 19.28 4.57
N TYR A 112 -6.27 19.48 5.87
CA TYR A 112 -5.63 18.73 6.91
C TYR A 112 -6.61 18.24 7.98
N TYR A 113 -6.61 16.91 8.23
CA TYR A 113 -7.31 16.30 9.35
C TYR A 113 -6.49 16.43 10.63
N ARG A 114 -6.79 17.38 11.48
CA ARG A 114 -6.03 17.64 12.71
C ARG A 114 -5.96 16.45 13.66
N TRP A 115 -7.06 15.72 13.77
CA TRP A 115 -7.16 14.59 14.69
C TRP A 115 -6.35 13.34 14.24
N ARG A 116 -5.96 13.26 12.95
CA ARG A 116 -5.10 12.19 12.42
C ARG A 116 -3.71 12.66 11.98
N GLY A 117 -3.46 13.94 12.03
CA GLY A 117 -2.20 14.47 11.52
C GLY A 117 -2.00 14.22 10.02
N MET A 118 -3.07 14.12 9.22
CA MET A 118 -3.02 13.70 7.83
C MET A 118 -3.57 14.76 6.88
N SER A 119 -2.85 14.99 5.79
CA SER A 119 -3.38 15.79 4.68
C SER A 119 -4.30 14.98 3.80
N TYR A 120 -5.33 15.61 3.26
CA TYR A 120 -6.21 15.02 2.26
C TYR A 120 -6.43 15.98 1.08
N VAL A 121 -6.78 15.41 -0.07
CA VAL A 121 -7.10 16.20 -1.27
C VAL A 121 -8.48 16.83 -1.10
N LYS A 122 -8.53 18.17 -1.11
CA LYS A 122 -9.77 18.95 -1.00
C LYS A 122 -10.39 19.21 -2.36
N GLU A 123 -9.58 19.62 -3.32
CA GLU A 123 -9.97 19.88 -4.69
C GLU A 123 -9.00 19.23 -5.66
N THR A 124 -9.50 18.88 -6.84
CA THR A 124 -8.72 18.22 -7.88
C THR A 124 -8.67 19.05 -9.15
N GLU A 125 -7.65 18.81 -9.96
CA GLU A 125 -7.53 19.34 -11.31
C GLU A 125 -8.33 18.48 -12.30
N ALA A 126 -8.47 18.98 -13.54
CA ALA A 126 -9.12 18.24 -14.63
C ALA A 126 -8.21 17.20 -15.31
N TYR A 127 -6.94 17.12 -14.90
CA TYR A 127 -5.96 16.18 -15.43
C TYR A 127 -5.50 15.20 -14.32
N ILE A 128 -4.92 14.06 -14.69
CA ILE A 128 -4.48 13.02 -13.76
C ILE A 128 -3.00 13.11 -13.41
N ALA A 129 -2.18 13.66 -14.30
CA ALA A 129 -0.74 13.82 -14.07
C ALA A 129 -0.18 15.00 -14.86
N ARG A 130 0.98 15.50 -14.43
CA ARG A 130 1.79 16.47 -15.17
C ARG A 130 3.27 16.19 -14.98
N HIS A 131 4.04 16.49 -16.00
CA HIS A 131 5.50 16.41 -15.95
C HIS A 131 6.14 17.43 -16.90
N THR A 132 7.42 17.68 -16.73
CA THR A 132 8.22 18.50 -17.65
C THR A 132 9.28 17.62 -18.31
N GLY A 133 9.42 17.73 -19.61
CA GLY A 133 10.39 16.97 -20.40
C GLY A 133 9.97 15.53 -20.67
N ALA A 134 10.93 14.73 -21.11
CA ALA A 134 10.70 13.31 -21.38
C ALA A 134 10.33 12.54 -20.11
N HIS A 135 9.37 11.64 -20.23
CA HIS A 135 8.85 10.89 -19.09
C HIS A 135 8.47 9.46 -19.45
N SER A 136 8.80 8.51 -18.57
CA SER A 136 8.34 7.12 -18.65
C SER A 136 7.16 6.95 -17.70
N TYR A 137 6.03 6.49 -18.23
CA TYR A 137 4.84 6.23 -17.43
C TYR A 137 4.92 4.86 -16.74
N PRO A 138 4.05 4.56 -15.79
CA PRO A 138 4.04 3.27 -15.11
C PRO A 138 3.93 2.08 -16.05
N TRP A 139 4.51 0.96 -15.67
CA TRP A 139 4.26 -0.31 -16.32
C TRP A 139 2.88 -0.82 -15.97
N ARG A 140 2.14 -1.26 -17.00
CA ARG A 140 0.92 -2.06 -16.88
C ARG A 140 1.30 -3.50 -17.12
N ILE A 141 1.01 -4.37 -16.16
CA ILE A 141 1.48 -5.75 -16.15
C ILE A 141 0.28 -6.69 -16.12
N LEU A 142 0.28 -7.67 -17.02
CA LEU A 142 -0.61 -8.81 -17.03
C LEU A 142 0.24 -10.04 -16.68
N ALA A 143 0.26 -10.40 -15.40
CA ALA A 143 0.90 -11.63 -14.95
C ALA A 143 -0.01 -12.81 -15.27
N VAL A 144 0.45 -13.69 -16.13
CA VAL A 144 -0.29 -14.90 -16.55
C VAL A 144 0.28 -16.09 -15.80
N THR A 145 -0.57 -16.83 -15.09
CA THR A 145 -0.21 -18.01 -14.31
C THR A 145 -1.16 -19.17 -14.65
N GLU A 146 -0.61 -20.33 -14.93
CA GLU A 146 -1.37 -21.55 -15.22
C GLU A 146 -1.70 -22.33 -13.94
N ASP A 147 -0.94 -22.07 -12.86
CA ASP A 147 -1.11 -22.66 -11.55
C ASP A 147 -1.08 -21.60 -10.46
N ASP A 148 -1.94 -21.73 -9.44
CA ASP A 148 -2.06 -20.75 -8.35
C ASP A 148 -0.78 -20.61 -7.52
N THR A 149 0.03 -21.65 -7.44
CA THR A 149 1.33 -21.61 -6.75
C THR A 149 2.36 -20.69 -7.43
N GLN A 150 2.15 -20.33 -8.69
CA GLN A 150 2.98 -19.39 -9.43
C GLN A 150 2.69 -17.93 -9.06
N MET A 151 1.52 -17.62 -8.50
CA MET A 151 1.15 -16.23 -8.16
C MET A 151 2.06 -15.63 -7.10
N PRO A 152 2.27 -16.24 -5.92
CA PRO A 152 3.05 -15.65 -4.85
C PRO A 152 4.55 -15.54 -5.17
N VAL A 153 5.04 -16.29 -6.15
CA VAL A 153 6.45 -16.25 -6.60
C VAL A 153 6.66 -15.42 -7.87
N ASN A 154 5.60 -14.76 -8.36
CA ASN A 154 5.70 -13.90 -9.54
C ASN A 154 6.47 -12.62 -9.21
N ASN A 155 7.57 -12.37 -9.90
CA ASN A 155 8.48 -11.25 -9.65
C ASN A 155 8.46 -10.16 -10.74
N LEU A 156 7.49 -10.17 -11.65
CA LEU A 156 7.42 -9.23 -12.77
C LEU A 156 7.42 -7.76 -12.31
N VAL A 157 6.77 -7.44 -11.20
CA VAL A 157 6.77 -6.10 -10.61
C VAL A 157 8.19 -5.63 -10.31
N TYR A 158 9.00 -6.49 -9.70
CA TYR A 158 10.39 -6.18 -9.35
C TYR A 158 11.31 -6.18 -10.58
N ALA A 159 11.12 -7.13 -11.51
CA ALA A 159 11.93 -7.24 -12.71
C ALA A 159 11.77 -6.05 -13.67
N LEU A 160 10.61 -5.37 -13.65
CA LEU A 160 10.29 -4.22 -14.48
C LEU A 160 10.49 -2.88 -13.76
N ALA A 161 10.62 -2.89 -12.44
CA ALA A 161 10.88 -1.70 -11.65
C ALA A 161 12.24 -1.09 -12.02
N ARG A 162 12.36 0.22 -11.85
CA ARG A 162 13.65 0.89 -11.99
C ARG A 162 14.63 0.39 -10.93
N GLU A 163 15.92 0.55 -11.24
CA GLU A 163 16.99 0.15 -10.32
C GLU A 163 16.89 0.85 -8.97
N ASN A 164 17.37 0.14 -7.94
CA ASN A 164 17.50 0.67 -6.59
C ASN A 164 18.43 1.90 -6.58
N LYS A 165 17.94 3.02 -6.05
CA LYS A 165 18.69 4.27 -5.92
C LYS A 165 19.36 4.45 -4.55
N ILE A 166 19.04 3.60 -3.58
CA ILE A 166 19.61 3.69 -2.22
C ILE A 166 21.08 3.21 -2.22
N GLY A 167 21.46 2.39 -3.21
CA GLY A 167 22.79 1.78 -3.26
C GLY A 167 22.86 0.52 -2.38
N ALA A 168 23.85 0.46 -1.49
CA ALA A 168 24.03 -0.70 -0.61
C ALA A 168 22.85 -0.81 0.38
N THR A 169 22.28 -1.99 0.48
CA THR A 169 21.12 -2.30 1.34
C THR A 169 21.44 -3.38 2.38
N ASP A 170 22.69 -3.74 2.57
CA ASP A 170 23.14 -4.80 3.49
C ASP A 170 22.80 -4.51 4.96
N TRP A 171 22.54 -3.26 5.29
CA TRP A 171 22.07 -2.81 6.60
C TRP A 171 20.62 -3.18 6.89
N ILE A 172 19.81 -3.47 5.87
CA ILE A 172 18.42 -3.92 6.04
C ILE A 172 18.45 -5.39 6.44
N LYS A 173 18.00 -5.68 7.64
CA LYS A 173 17.91 -7.04 8.17
C LYS A 173 16.43 -7.41 8.30
N PRO A 174 15.91 -8.31 7.44
CA PRO A 174 14.57 -8.86 7.61
C PRO A 174 14.46 -9.60 8.95
N GLY A 175 13.32 -9.54 9.59
CA GLY A 175 13.10 -10.22 10.84
C GLY A 175 11.64 -10.20 11.28
N LYS A 176 11.35 -10.93 12.35
CA LYS A 176 10.03 -10.95 12.99
C LYS A 176 9.92 -9.80 13.96
N VAL A 177 8.72 -9.31 14.15
CA VAL A 177 8.45 -8.18 15.05
C VAL A 177 7.37 -8.54 16.06
N ALA A 178 7.59 -8.16 17.32
CA ALA A 178 6.52 -8.11 18.32
C ALA A 178 5.83 -6.73 18.21
N TRP A 179 4.55 -6.74 17.90
CA TRP A 179 3.76 -5.55 17.62
C TRP A 179 2.65 -5.39 18.66
N ASP A 180 2.69 -4.29 19.39
CA ASP A 180 1.80 -3.96 20.50
C ASP A 180 0.34 -3.72 20.10
N TRP A 181 0.12 -3.09 18.95
CA TRP A 181 -1.22 -2.81 18.41
C TRP A 181 -2.07 -4.07 18.21
N TRP A 182 -1.44 -5.22 17.90
CA TRP A 182 -2.16 -6.45 17.58
C TRP A 182 -3.04 -6.96 18.72
N ASN A 183 -2.71 -6.64 19.96
CA ASN A 183 -3.51 -6.94 21.15
C ASN A 183 -3.90 -5.69 21.95
N ASP A 184 -3.98 -4.54 21.29
CA ASP A 184 -4.46 -3.27 21.86
C ASP A 184 -3.66 -2.86 23.10
N TRP A 185 -2.33 -2.95 23.01
CA TRP A 185 -1.36 -2.68 24.10
C TRP A 185 -1.65 -3.43 25.42
N ASN A 186 -2.51 -4.44 25.38
CA ASN A 186 -2.90 -5.18 26.57
C ASN A 186 -1.91 -6.30 26.91
N LEU A 187 -1.66 -6.45 28.19
CA LEU A 187 -0.95 -7.57 28.78
C LEU A 187 -1.76 -8.14 29.94
N ARG A 188 -1.67 -9.45 30.17
CA ARG A 188 -2.30 -10.12 31.29
C ARG A 188 -1.24 -10.80 32.19
N GLY A 189 -1.52 -10.93 33.47
CA GLY A 189 -0.63 -11.60 34.43
C GLY A 189 0.63 -10.79 34.76
N VAL A 190 0.61 -9.48 34.58
CA VAL A 190 1.70 -8.54 34.88
C VAL A 190 1.38 -7.72 36.15
N GLY A 191 2.40 -7.27 36.86
CA GLY A 191 2.27 -6.50 38.10
C GLY A 191 2.17 -4.99 37.90
N PHE A 192 1.85 -4.53 36.67
CA PHE A 192 1.74 -3.13 36.31
C PHE A 192 0.54 -2.90 35.39
N VAL A 193 0.17 -1.64 35.18
CA VAL A 193 -0.92 -1.26 34.24
C VAL A 193 -0.37 -1.29 32.83
N ALA A 194 -0.87 -2.20 31.99
CA ALA A 194 -0.50 -2.29 30.59
C ALA A 194 -1.05 -1.07 29.81
N GLY A 195 -0.34 -0.67 28.78
CA GLY A 195 -0.67 0.48 27.93
C GLY A 195 0.57 1.05 27.25
N ILE A 196 0.47 2.30 26.76
CA ILE A 196 1.59 2.97 26.10
C ILE A 196 2.55 3.54 27.17
N ASN A 197 3.39 2.67 27.72
CA ASN A 197 4.33 3.04 28.78
C ASN A 197 5.59 2.14 28.75
N PHE A 198 6.61 2.55 29.48
CA PHE A 198 7.91 1.90 29.54
C PHE A 198 7.81 0.42 29.96
N ASP A 199 7.02 0.10 30.99
CA ASP A 199 6.95 -1.27 31.50
C ASP A 199 6.31 -2.24 30.50
N THR A 200 5.31 -1.78 29.77
CA THR A 200 4.70 -2.55 28.69
C THR A 200 5.70 -2.86 27.59
N TYR A 201 6.41 -1.86 27.07
CA TYR A 201 7.38 -2.09 26.00
C TYR A 201 8.63 -2.86 26.48
N LYS A 202 9.01 -2.68 27.74
CA LYS A 202 10.03 -3.53 28.33
C LYS A 202 9.63 -5.01 28.31
N TYR A 203 8.37 -5.32 28.63
CA TYR A 203 7.83 -6.67 28.53
C TYR A 203 7.87 -7.20 27.09
N TYR A 204 7.49 -6.39 26.09
CA TYR A 204 7.58 -6.77 24.68
C TYR A 204 9.02 -7.05 24.25
N ILE A 205 9.98 -6.25 24.71
CA ILE A 205 11.42 -6.49 24.46
C ILE A 205 11.86 -7.82 25.09
N ASP A 206 11.49 -8.09 26.34
CA ASP A 206 11.82 -9.35 27.01
C ASP A 206 11.22 -10.55 26.29
N PHE A 207 9.97 -10.43 25.85
CA PHE A 207 9.29 -11.46 25.05
C PHE A 207 9.99 -11.68 23.70
N ALA A 208 10.28 -10.62 22.97
CA ALA A 208 10.97 -10.69 21.70
C ALA A 208 12.33 -11.38 21.83
N ALA A 209 13.13 -10.98 22.80
CA ALA A 209 14.43 -11.59 23.06
C ALA A 209 14.32 -13.08 23.45
N ALA A 210 13.35 -13.46 24.29
CA ALA A 210 13.16 -14.83 24.71
C ALA A 210 12.67 -15.76 23.58
N HIS A 211 11.99 -15.22 22.59
CA HIS A 211 11.37 -15.99 21.49
C HIS A 211 12.06 -15.81 20.12
N GLY A 212 13.21 -15.16 20.07
CA GLY A 212 13.98 -14.97 18.83
C GLY A 212 13.23 -14.09 17.82
N LEU A 213 12.58 -13.04 18.29
CA LEU A 213 12.03 -11.97 17.46
C LEU A 213 13.05 -10.84 17.43
N GLU A 214 13.41 -10.39 16.25
CA GLU A 214 14.49 -9.42 16.05
C GLU A 214 14.08 -7.99 16.41
N TYR A 215 12.77 -7.69 16.38
CA TYR A 215 12.26 -6.33 16.50
C TYR A 215 11.04 -6.23 17.42
N ILE A 216 10.85 -5.03 17.94
CA ILE A 216 9.56 -4.56 18.43
C ILE A 216 9.12 -3.33 17.61
N ILE A 217 7.82 -3.10 17.50
CA ILE A 217 7.25 -1.85 16.97
C ILE A 217 6.54 -1.14 18.11
N LEU A 218 6.78 0.16 18.23
CA LEU A 218 5.95 1.08 18.98
C LEU A 218 4.95 1.68 17.98
N ASP A 219 3.68 1.32 18.12
CA ASP A 219 2.61 1.88 17.30
C ASP A 219 2.26 3.31 17.76
N GLU A 220 1.21 3.92 17.20
CA GLU A 220 0.85 5.31 17.53
C GLU A 220 0.67 5.52 19.04
N GLY A 221 0.89 6.76 19.49
CA GLY A 221 0.68 7.17 20.89
C GLY A 221 1.95 7.19 21.75
N TRP A 222 3.09 6.65 21.30
CA TRP A 222 4.37 6.79 21.99
C TRP A 222 4.99 8.19 21.88
N TYR A 223 4.44 9.03 21.02
CA TYR A 223 4.82 10.42 20.80
C TYR A 223 3.60 11.35 20.92
N ASP A 224 3.79 12.67 20.93
CA ASP A 224 2.70 13.63 20.97
C ASP A 224 1.93 13.60 19.64
N SER A 225 0.90 12.77 19.58
CA SER A 225 0.06 12.58 18.39
C SER A 225 -0.71 13.84 17.98
N ASN A 226 -0.99 14.76 18.93
CA ASN A 226 -1.65 16.02 18.62
C ASN A 226 -0.77 16.94 17.76
N LYS A 227 0.54 16.79 17.87
CA LYS A 227 1.53 17.54 17.09
C LYS A 227 2.11 16.74 15.94
N ALA A 228 1.77 15.45 15.85
CA ALA A 228 2.36 14.50 14.89
C ALA A 228 3.91 14.58 14.85
N ASN A 229 4.54 14.76 16.02
CA ASN A 229 5.96 15.00 16.13
C ASN A 229 6.67 13.83 16.80
N ILE A 230 7.22 12.92 16.01
CA ILE A 230 7.97 11.75 16.48
C ILE A 230 9.28 12.10 17.23
N MET A 231 9.74 13.36 17.15
CA MET A 231 10.91 13.83 17.90
C MET A 231 10.57 14.19 19.35
N GLN A 232 9.30 14.11 19.73
CA GLN A 232 8.81 14.38 21.07
C GLN A 232 8.07 13.15 21.63
N PRO A 233 8.81 12.13 22.10
CA PRO A 233 8.18 10.99 22.77
C PRO A 233 7.47 11.45 24.07
N ILE A 234 6.38 10.75 24.42
CA ILE A 234 5.74 11.00 25.71
C ILE A 234 6.64 10.53 26.87
N GLU A 235 6.55 11.20 28.00
CA GLU A 235 7.40 10.91 29.17
C GLU A 235 7.25 9.45 29.65
N ALA A 236 6.05 8.91 29.62
CA ALA A 236 5.74 7.54 30.05
C ALA A 236 6.53 6.44 29.30
N ILE A 237 7.03 6.72 28.10
CA ILE A 237 7.82 5.77 27.31
C ILE A 237 9.29 5.73 27.75
N ARG A 238 9.84 6.83 28.26
CA ARG A 238 11.27 6.91 28.66
C ARG A 238 12.18 6.39 27.53
N LEU A 239 11.95 6.88 26.29
CA LEU A 239 12.50 6.31 25.06
C LEU A 239 14.02 6.05 25.10
N PRO A 240 14.88 6.94 25.63
CA PRO A 240 16.32 6.66 25.72
C PRO A 240 16.64 5.43 26.57
N GLU A 241 15.95 5.25 27.69
CA GLU A 241 16.13 4.10 28.57
C GLU A 241 15.60 2.80 27.93
N LEU A 242 14.47 2.91 27.20
CA LEU A 242 13.89 1.78 26.48
C LEU A 242 14.84 1.28 25.37
N ILE A 243 15.44 2.19 24.62
CA ILE A 243 16.45 1.86 23.60
C ILE A 243 17.67 1.22 24.24
N ALA A 244 18.17 1.78 25.33
CA ALA A 244 19.32 1.20 26.06
C ALA A 244 18.99 -0.21 26.58
N TYR A 245 17.76 -0.40 27.09
CA TYR A 245 17.30 -1.72 27.53
C TYR A 245 17.22 -2.71 26.38
N ALA A 246 16.63 -2.33 25.23
CA ALA A 246 16.57 -3.20 24.06
C ALA A 246 17.97 -3.61 23.59
N ASN A 247 18.90 -2.67 23.50
CA ASN A 247 20.29 -2.94 23.12
C ASN A 247 21.01 -3.87 24.12
N SER A 248 20.58 -3.94 25.37
CA SER A 248 21.16 -4.87 26.36
C SER A 248 20.70 -6.32 26.17
N LYS A 249 19.72 -6.58 25.34
CA LYS A 249 19.18 -7.92 25.10
C LYS A 249 19.78 -8.63 23.87
N ASN A 250 20.63 -7.91 23.09
CA ASN A 250 21.27 -8.34 21.83
C ASN A 250 20.30 -8.58 20.69
#